data_f3801b145e0d322742d4bf87e1b42e9c
#
_entry.id   f3801b145e0d322742d4bf87e1b42e9c
#
_cell.length_a   1.000
_cell.length_b   1.000
_cell.length_c   1.000
_cell.angle_alpha   90.00
_cell.angle_beta   90.00
_cell.angle_gamma   90.00
#
_symmetry.space_group_name_H-M   'P 1'
#
loop_
_entity.id
_entity.type
_entity.pdbx_description
1 polymer ?
#
loop_
_entity_poly.entity_id
_entity_poly.type
_entity_poly.pdbx_seq_one_letter_code
_entity_poly.pdbx_strand_id
1 'polypeptide(L)'
;MRRLTRGLTPREIEMASLLFGGAIEYERVRIHARRYMPFQPKNCCMTPNGSMYFHRSCFLPDYTAGDPPTIHWFMHEMAHVWQHQLGYPVKLRGAIRIGLPYHYELRDGATLADYNMEAQGDLLADYFALKFMHKPRVMRQRRYAHSLDLYERVLAGFLADPAAAANLPRGLARRLVRA
;
A
#
# COMPACT_ATOMS: atom_id res chain seq x y z
N MET A 1 -30.43 -5.88 2.28
CA MET A 1 -29.15 -6.58 2.55
C MET A 1 -28.14 -5.59 3.13
N ARG A 2 -27.78 -5.72 4.44
CA ARG A 2 -26.87 -4.77 5.11
C ARG A 2 -25.54 -4.67 4.37
N ARG A 3 -25.11 -3.45 4.02
CA ARG A 3 -23.77 -3.19 3.49
C ARG A 3 -22.76 -3.41 4.62
N LEU A 4 -21.98 -4.47 4.54
CA LEU A 4 -20.99 -4.76 5.56
C LEU A 4 -19.82 -3.78 5.39
N THR A 5 -19.62 -2.93 6.40
CA THR A 5 -18.53 -1.95 6.50
C THR A 5 -18.04 -1.95 7.93
N ARG A 6 -16.72 -1.92 8.12
CA ARG A 6 -16.09 -1.82 9.44
C ARG A 6 -14.90 -0.88 9.44
N GLY A 7 -14.48 -0.44 10.61
CA GLY A 7 -13.15 0.14 10.82
C GLY A 7 -12.06 -0.93 10.78
N LEU A 8 -10.83 -0.51 10.99
CA LEU A 8 -9.72 -1.42 11.28
C LEU A 8 -9.90 -2.05 12.66
N THR A 9 -9.46 -3.30 12.81
CA THR A 9 -9.35 -3.93 14.12
C THR A 9 -8.13 -3.41 14.88
N PRO A 10 -8.08 -3.53 16.23
CA PRO A 10 -6.88 -3.15 16.98
C PRO A 10 -5.61 -3.87 16.49
N ARG A 11 -5.72 -5.15 16.10
CA ARG A 11 -4.60 -5.94 15.55
C ARG A 11 -4.15 -5.44 14.17
N GLU A 12 -5.09 -5.03 13.32
CA GLU A 12 -4.75 -4.44 12.01
C GLU A 12 -4.05 -3.09 12.18
N ILE A 13 -4.46 -2.28 13.16
CA ILE A 13 -3.80 -1.01 13.50
C ILE A 13 -2.39 -1.30 14.02
N GLU A 14 -2.23 -2.21 14.98
CA GLU A 14 -0.93 -2.62 15.51
C GLU A 14 -0.01 -3.08 14.39
N MET A 15 -0.47 -3.98 13.53
CA MET A 15 0.29 -4.50 12.40
C MET A 15 0.72 -3.39 11.42
N ALA A 16 -0.21 -2.51 11.02
CA ALA A 16 0.10 -1.43 10.09
C ALA A 16 1.02 -0.38 10.70
N SER A 17 0.91 -0.13 12.02
CA SER A 17 1.76 0.83 12.72
C SER A 17 3.23 0.43 12.80
N LEU A 18 3.56 -0.86 12.64
CA LEU A 18 4.95 -1.31 12.51
C LEU A 18 5.66 -0.67 11.31
N LEU A 19 4.91 -0.33 10.27
CA LEU A 19 5.45 0.25 9.04
C LEU A 19 5.15 1.75 8.92
N PHE A 20 3.92 2.17 9.21
CA PHE A 20 3.46 3.54 8.96
C PHE A 20 3.49 4.42 10.23
N GLY A 21 3.78 3.85 11.41
CA GLY A 21 3.78 4.60 12.66
C GLY A 21 2.49 5.39 12.88
N GLY A 22 2.61 6.66 13.22
CA GLY A 22 1.51 7.61 13.36
C GLY A 22 1.15 8.38 12.09
N ALA A 23 1.68 8.00 10.92
CA ALA A 23 1.43 8.72 9.67
C ALA A 23 0.04 8.47 9.06
N ILE A 24 -0.74 7.56 9.66
CA ILE A 24 -2.11 7.23 9.24
C ILE A 24 -3.09 7.54 10.39
N GLU A 25 -4.17 8.26 10.09
CA GLU A 25 -5.34 8.39 10.94
C GLU A 25 -6.18 7.10 10.84
N TYR A 26 -5.80 6.04 11.59
CA TYR A 26 -6.36 4.68 11.47
C TYR A 26 -7.86 4.61 11.74
N GLU A 27 -8.37 5.43 12.65
CA GLU A 27 -9.78 5.51 13.02
C GLU A 27 -10.67 6.03 11.88
N ARG A 28 -10.10 6.70 10.90
CA ARG A 28 -10.82 7.17 9.69
C ARG A 28 -10.90 6.11 8.60
N VAL A 29 -10.07 5.07 8.66
CA VAL A 29 -10.04 4.02 7.64
C VAL A 29 -11.29 3.15 7.72
N ARG A 30 -11.89 2.85 6.57
CA ARG A 30 -13.05 1.95 6.46
C ARG A 30 -12.75 0.84 5.45
N ILE A 31 -13.19 -0.36 5.81
CA ILE A 31 -13.12 -1.54 4.95
C ILE A 31 -14.54 -1.92 4.56
N HIS A 32 -14.81 -1.96 3.27
CA HIS A 32 -16.12 -2.24 2.70
C HIS A 32 -16.15 -3.61 2.02
N ALA A 33 -17.14 -4.46 2.37
CA ALA A 33 -17.42 -5.73 1.70
C ALA A 33 -18.25 -5.50 0.43
N ARG A 34 -17.80 -4.63 -0.45
CA ARG A 34 -18.45 -4.31 -1.73
C ARG A 34 -17.46 -3.78 -2.73
N ARG A 35 -17.77 -3.92 -3.99
CA ARG A 35 -17.01 -3.27 -5.06
C ARG A 35 -17.14 -1.75 -4.98
N TYR A 36 -16.06 -1.03 -5.31
CA TYR A 36 -16.09 0.41 -5.54
C TYR A 36 -16.74 0.73 -6.90
N MET A 37 -16.36 -0.03 -7.93
CA MET A 37 -16.92 0.09 -9.29
C MET A 37 -17.64 -1.21 -9.69
N PRO A 38 -18.68 -1.14 -10.56
CA PRO A 38 -19.45 -2.33 -10.98
C PRO A 38 -18.61 -3.46 -11.56
N PHE A 39 -17.59 -3.13 -12.33
CA PHE A 39 -16.72 -4.09 -13.03
C PHE A 39 -15.41 -4.42 -12.30
N GLN A 40 -15.24 -4.00 -11.04
CA GLN A 40 -14.07 -4.37 -10.25
C GLN A 40 -13.96 -5.90 -10.17
N PRO A 41 -12.80 -6.51 -10.54
CA PRO A 41 -12.58 -7.95 -10.42
C PRO A 41 -12.75 -8.45 -8.98
N LYS A 42 -13.12 -9.71 -8.81
CA LYS A 42 -13.33 -10.30 -7.46
C LYS A 42 -12.06 -10.35 -6.63
N ASN A 43 -10.93 -10.58 -7.27
CA ASN A 43 -9.59 -10.69 -6.67
C ASN A 43 -8.83 -9.33 -6.64
N CYS A 44 -9.55 -8.23 -6.70
CA CYS A 44 -8.98 -6.89 -6.67
C CYS A 44 -9.58 -6.11 -5.49
N CYS A 45 -8.75 -5.44 -4.71
CA CYS A 45 -9.16 -4.35 -3.84
C CYS A 45 -8.99 -3.01 -4.56
N MET A 46 -9.75 -2.02 -4.16
CA MET A 46 -9.57 -0.62 -4.59
C MET A 46 -9.56 0.28 -3.37
N THR A 47 -8.57 1.16 -3.29
CA THR A 47 -8.41 2.12 -2.18
C THR A 47 -8.37 3.57 -2.70
N PRO A 48 -9.45 4.06 -3.34
CA PRO A 48 -9.42 5.33 -4.07
C PRO A 48 -9.49 6.59 -3.18
N ASN A 49 -9.94 6.45 -1.95
CA ASN A 49 -10.32 7.57 -1.07
C ASN A 49 -9.95 7.32 0.40
N GLY A 50 -8.86 6.60 0.65
CA GLY A 50 -8.43 6.24 2.01
C GLY A 50 -9.29 5.17 2.68
N SER A 51 -10.20 4.54 1.94
CA SER A 51 -11.01 3.39 2.37
C SER A 51 -10.84 2.25 1.38
N MET A 52 -10.83 1.02 1.88
CA MET A 52 -10.62 -0.19 1.10
C MET A 52 -11.94 -0.80 0.66
N TYR A 53 -12.03 -1.23 -0.60
CA TYR A 53 -13.21 -1.85 -1.18
C TYR A 53 -12.87 -3.24 -1.70
N PHE A 54 -13.13 -4.26 -0.88
CA PHE A 54 -12.94 -5.66 -1.22
C PHE A 54 -14.21 -6.25 -1.79
N HIS A 55 -14.07 -7.15 -2.77
CA HIS A 55 -15.20 -8.00 -3.12
C HIS A 55 -15.64 -8.80 -1.88
N ARG A 56 -16.93 -9.07 -1.74
CA ARG A 56 -17.49 -9.73 -0.56
C ARG A 56 -16.80 -11.07 -0.23
N SER A 57 -16.36 -11.82 -1.26
CA SER A 57 -15.65 -13.10 -1.06
C SER A 57 -14.23 -12.96 -0.50
N CYS A 58 -13.66 -11.76 -0.56
CA CYS A 58 -12.31 -11.45 -0.07
C CYS A 58 -12.32 -10.58 1.20
N PHE A 59 -13.52 -10.21 1.68
CA PHE A 59 -13.67 -9.46 2.91
C PHE A 59 -13.46 -10.35 4.12
N LEU A 60 -12.53 -9.96 5.00
CA LEU A 60 -12.28 -10.65 6.25
C LEU A 60 -12.69 -9.79 7.45
N PRO A 61 -13.15 -10.42 8.54
CA PRO A 61 -13.38 -9.73 9.82
C PRO A 61 -12.10 -9.13 10.40
N ASP A 62 -10.95 -9.75 10.15
CA ASP A 62 -9.61 -9.35 10.58
C ASP A 62 -8.58 -9.90 9.59
N TYR A 63 -7.84 -9.01 8.90
CA TYR A 63 -6.83 -9.41 7.91
C TYR A 63 -5.56 -9.95 8.56
N THR A 64 -5.31 -9.70 9.85
CA THR A 64 -4.16 -10.28 10.56
C THR A 64 -4.30 -11.80 10.77
N ALA A 65 -5.54 -12.32 10.70
CA ALA A 65 -5.84 -13.74 10.75
C ALA A 65 -5.78 -14.42 9.37
N GLY A 66 -5.51 -13.65 8.30
CA GLY A 66 -5.36 -14.18 6.94
C GLY A 66 -4.05 -14.95 6.74
N ASP A 67 -3.96 -15.63 5.61
CA ASP A 67 -2.69 -16.23 5.17
C ASP A 67 -1.66 -15.14 4.79
N PRO A 68 -0.37 -15.48 4.71
CA PRO A 68 0.67 -14.50 4.40
C PRO A 68 0.45 -13.70 3.10
N PRO A 69 -0.05 -14.27 1.98
CA PRO A 69 -0.43 -13.49 0.81
C PRO A 69 -1.54 -12.47 1.06
N THR A 70 -2.53 -12.81 1.89
CA THR A 70 -3.62 -11.90 2.27
C THR A 70 -3.12 -10.74 3.12
N ILE A 71 -2.21 -10.99 4.07
CA ILE A 71 -1.57 -9.94 4.86
C ILE A 71 -0.74 -9.01 3.96
N HIS A 72 0.05 -9.57 3.05
CA HIS A 72 0.81 -8.79 2.07
C HIS A 72 -0.11 -7.88 1.25
N TRP A 73 -1.22 -8.41 0.74
CA TRP A 73 -2.21 -7.64 -0.01
C TRP A 73 -2.80 -6.51 0.84
N PHE A 74 -3.19 -6.81 2.09
CA PHE A 74 -3.70 -5.79 3.01
C PHE A 74 -2.68 -4.65 3.25
N MET A 75 -1.40 -4.97 3.41
CA MET A 75 -0.35 -3.98 3.60
C MET A 75 -0.11 -3.13 2.34
N HIS A 76 -0.26 -3.71 1.14
CA HIS A 76 -0.28 -2.96 -0.12
C HIS A 76 -1.42 -1.92 -0.14
N GLU A 77 -2.63 -2.32 0.25
CA GLU A 77 -3.79 -1.41 0.32
C GLU A 77 -3.61 -0.34 1.41
N MET A 78 -2.95 -0.68 2.53
CA MET A 78 -2.58 0.31 3.56
C MET A 78 -1.62 1.37 3.03
N ALA A 79 -0.72 1.02 2.11
CA ALA A 79 0.13 2.01 1.43
C ALA A 79 -0.70 3.01 0.62
N HIS A 80 -1.79 2.57 -0.04
CA HIS A 80 -2.69 3.49 -0.74
C HIS A 80 -3.52 4.36 0.22
N VAL A 81 -3.89 3.86 1.41
CA VAL A 81 -4.48 4.68 2.48
C VAL A 81 -3.51 5.77 2.90
N TRP A 82 -2.26 5.40 3.18
CA TRP A 82 -1.18 6.31 3.54
C TRP A 82 -0.95 7.39 2.46
N GLN A 83 -0.81 6.99 1.20
CA GLN A 83 -0.66 7.92 0.07
C GLN A 83 -1.82 8.90 -0.01
N HIS A 84 -3.06 8.40 0.13
CA HIS A 84 -4.25 9.25 0.10
C HIS A 84 -4.28 10.27 1.25
N GLN A 85 -3.99 9.84 2.47
CA GLN A 85 -4.02 10.72 3.64
C GLN A 85 -2.92 11.79 3.61
N LEU A 86 -1.78 11.52 2.98
CA LEU A 86 -0.75 12.51 2.69
C LEU A 86 -1.06 13.41 1.47
N GLY A 87 -2.26 13.30 0.89
CA GLY A 87 -2.72 14.17 -0.19
C GLY A 87 -2.40 13.68 -1.61
N TYR A 88 -1.88 12.46 -1.79
CA TYR A 88 -1.67 11.92 -3.13
C TYR A 88 -3.01 11.56 -3.80
N PRO A 89 -3.24 11.93 -5.08
CA PRO A 89 -4.52 11.74 -5.75
C PRO A 89 -4.71 10.28 -6.23
N VAL A 90 -4.78 9.34 -5.29
CA VAL A 90 -4.88 7.89 -5.56
C VAL A 90 -6.05 7.56 -6.49
N LYS A 91 -7.24 8.16 -6.25
CA LYS A 91 -8.44 7.94 -7.06
C LYS A 91 -8.21 8.29 -8.54
N LEU A 92 -7.63 9.46 -8.79
CA LEU A 92 -7.38 9.94 -10.16
C LEU A 92 -6.36 9.03 -10.87
N ARG A 93 -5.31 8.62 -10.15
CA ARG A 93 -4.26 7.74 -10.68
C ARG A 93 -4.75 6.32 -10.88
N GLY A 94 -5.57 5.79 -9.96
CA GLY A 94 -6.20 4.47 -10.11
C GLY A 94 -7.22 4.39 -11.26
N ALA A 95 -7.87 5.51 -11.62
CA ALA A 95 -8.75 5.57 -12.78
C ALA A 95 -7.96 5.54 -14.11
N ILE A 96 -6.71 6.02 -14.11
CA ILE A 96 -5.78 6.00 -15.27
C ILE A 96 -4.86 4.76 -15.15
N ARG A 97 -5.38 3.62 -14.73
CA ARG A 97 -4.63 2.35 -14.55
C ARG A 97 -3.96 1.82 -15.83
N ILE A 98 -4.16 2.48 -16.98
CA ILE A 98 -3.54 2.09 -18.24
C ILE A 98 -2.05 2.42 -18.15
N GLY A 99 -1.24 1.40 -17.75
CA GLY A 99 0.21 1.42 -17.92
C GLY A 99 1.06 1.78 -16.68
N LEU A 100 0.51 1.78 -15.45
CA LEU A 100 1.37 1.85 -14.27
C LEU A 100 1.95 0.44 -13.99
N PRO A 101 3.27 0.23 -14.13
CA PRO A 101 3.86 -1.05 -13.78
C PRO A 101 3.82 -1.25 -12.26
N TYR A 102 3.32 -2.40 -11.82
CA TYR A 102 3.48 -2.89 -10.45
C TYR A 102 4.92 -3.31 -10.16
N HIS A 103 5.64 -3.65 -11.23
CA HIS A 103 7.04 -4.07 -11.13
C HIS A 103 7.92 -2.90 -10.73
N TYR A 104 8.78 -3.11 -9.73
CA TYR A 104 9.80 -2.16 -9.32
C TYR A 104 11.19 -2.81 -9.34
N GLU A 105 12.20 -1.98 -9.47
CA GLU A 105 13.60 -2.38 -9.32
C GLU A 105 14.22 -1.57 -8.19
N LEU A 106 14.70 -2.28 -7.15
CA LEU A 106 15.49 -1.63 -6.11
C LEU A 106 16.82 -1.18 -6.73
N ARG A 107 17.13 0.09 -6.57
CA ARG A 107 18.38 0.69 -7.05
C ARG A 107 19.03 1.44 -5.88
N ASP A 108 20.31 1.21 -5.69
CA ASP A 108 21.07 1.97 -4.71
C ASP A 108 21.03 3.46 -5.04
N GLY A 109 20.89 4.32 -4.05
CA GLY A 109 20.69 5.75 -4.21
C GLY A 109 19.28 6.19 -4.63
N ALA A 110 18.36 5.27 -4.96
CA ALA A 110 16.94 5.61 -5.10
C ALA A 110 16.27 5.81 -3.73
N THR A 111 15.17 6.55 -3.74
CA THR A 111 14.29 6.75 -2.57
C THR A 111 12.89 6.24 -2.88
N LEU A 112 12.03 6.06 -1.86
CA LEU A 112 10.64 5.64 -2.07
C LEU A 112 9.92 6.54 -3.09
N ALA A 113 10.18 7.83 -3.10
CA ALA A 113 9.55 8.80 -4.00
C ALA A 113 9.89 8.60 -5.51
N ASP A 114 10.91 7.84 -5.83
CA ASP A 114 11.29 7.55 -7.21
C ASP A 114 10.43 6.45 -7.86
N TYR A 115 9.58 5.80 -7.08
CA TYR A 115 8.66 4.75 -7.50
C TYR A 115 7.25 5.30 -7.68
N ASN A 116 6.50 4.76 -8.66
CA ASN A 116 5.11 5.11 -8.86
C ASN A 116 4.22 4.56 -7.73
N MET A 117 2.97 4.98 -7.68
CA MET A 117 2.00 4.67 -6.63
C MET A 117 1.85 3.15 -6.37
N GLU A 118 1.69 2.34 -7.42
CA GLU A 118 1.51 0.89 -7.30
C GLU A 118 2.82 0.19 -6.89
N ALA A 119 3.93 0.64 -7.50
CA ALA A 119 5.25 0.14 -7.14
C ALA A 119 5.62 0.45 -5.68
N GLN A 120 5.22 1.60 -5.15
CA GLN A 120 5.36 1.92 -3.72
C GLN A 120 4.54 0.95 -2.85
N GLY A 121 3.29 0.64 -3.26
CA GLY A 121 2.44 -0.33 -2.57
C GLY A 121 3.11 -1.70 -2.46
N ASP A 122 3.58 -2.24 -3.59
CA ASP A 122 4.27 -3.53 -3.61
C ASP A 122 5.61 -3.49 -2.87
N LEU A 123 6.39 -2.41 -2.99
CA LEU A 123 7.68 -2.25 -2.33
C LEU A 123 7.53 -2.24 -0.80
N LEU A 124 6.56 -1.50 -0.28
CA LEU A 124 6.27 -1.42 1.16
C LEU A 124 5.71 -2.74 1.70
N ALA A 125 4.83 -3.41 0.94
CA ALA A 125 4.30 -4.72 1.31
C ALA A 125 5.39 -5.82 1.27
N ASP A 126 6.30 -5.79 0.28
CA ASP A 126 7.43 -6.71 0.19
C ASP A 126 8.43 -6.49 1.35
N TYR A 127 8.73 -5.23 1.68
CA TYR A 127 9.55 -4.90 2.86
C TYR A 127 8.91 -5.43 4.15
N PHE A 128 7.59 -5.22 4.30
CA PHE A 128 6.85 -5.74 5.46
C PHE A 128 6.92 -7.27 5.53
N ALA A 129 6.72 -7.95 4.42
CA ALA A 129 6.81 -9.41 4.33
C ALA A 129 8.21 -9.94 4.70
N LEU A 130 9.25 -9.22 4.31
CA LEU A 130 10.63 -9.59 4.58
C LEU A 130 11.03 -9.29 6.03
N LYS A 131 10.77 -8.06 6.51
CA LYS A 131 11.23 -7.54 7.80
C LYS A 131 10.43 -8.07 8.99
N PHE A 132 9.09 -8.05 8.88
CA PHE A 132 8.21 -8.31 10.02
C PHE A 132 7.56 -9.69 9.97
N MET A 133 7.23 -10.19 8.79
CA MET A 133 6.62 -11.51 8.68
C MET A 133 7.66 -12.63 8.54
N HIS A 134 8.89 -12.35 8.09
CA HIS A 134 9.90 -13.35 7.72
C HIS A 134 9.38 -14.34 6.67
N LYS A 135 8.59 -13.85 5.68
CA LYS A 135 7.95 -14.65 4.64
C LYS A 135 8.33 -14.15 3.23
N PRO A 136 9.61 -14.28 2.81
CA PRO A 136 10.05 -13.75 1.52
C PRO A 136 9.33 -14.39 0.32
N ARG A 137 8.72 -15.57 0.51
CA ARG A 137 7.98 -16.28 -0.57
C ARG A 137 6.72 -15.55 -1.03
N VAL A 138 6.13 -14.64 -0.22
CA VAL A 138 4.93 -13.88 -0.61
C VAL A 138 5.24 -12.58 -1.32
N MET A 139 6.51 -12.17 -1.34
CA MET A 139 6.95 -10.94 -2.01
C MET A 139 6.63 -10.96 -3.50
N ARG A 140 6.27 -9.81 -4.05
CA ARG A 140 6.10 -9.59 -5.49
C ARG A 140 7.43 -9.69 -6.22
N GLN A 141 8.50 -9.12 -5.63
CA GLN A 141 9.85 -9.14 -6.20
C GLN A 141 10.76 -10.10 -5.42
N ARG A 142 10.51 -11.40 -5.54
CA ARG A 142 11.24 -12.47 -4.83
C ARG A 142 12.75 -12.46 -5.06
N ARG A 143 13.24 -11.85 -6.13
CA ARG A 143 14.68 -11.68 -6.39
C ARG A 143 15.39 -10.88 -5.29
N TYR A 144 14.64 -10.07 -4.52
CA TYR A 144 15.17 -9.29 -3.41
C TYR A 144 14.93 -9.94 -2.03
N ALA A 145 14.63 -11.24 -1.98
CA ALA A 145 14.35 -11.98 -0.75
C ALA A 145 15.50 -11.95 0.30
N HIS A 146 16.70 -11.62 -0.14
CA HIS A 146 17.92 -11.52 0.70
C HIS A 146 18.51 -10.10 0.69
N SER A 147 17.76 -9.09 0.27
CA SER A 147 18.24 -7.72 0.08
C SER A 147 17.61 -6.73 1.07
N LEU A 148 17.43 -7.15 2.33
CA LEU A 148 16.79 -6.31 3.36
C LEU A 148 17.51 -4.97 3.53
N ASP A 149 18.83 -4.98 3.51
CA ASP A 149 19.68 -3.80 3.60
C ASP A 149 19.47 -2.82 2.46
N LEU A 150 19.21 -3.31 1.24
CA LEU A 150 18.88 -2.46 0.09
C LEU A 150 17.48 -1.84 0.23
N TYR A 151 16.49 -2.60 0.74
CA TYR A 151 15.19 -2.03 1.09
C TYR A 151 15.35 -0.90 2.11
N GLU A 152 16.12 -1.11 3.18
CA GLU A 152 16.30 -0.13 4.24
C GLU A 152 17.00 1.13 3.72
N ARG A 153 17.96 1.02 2.80
CA ARG A 153 18.57 2.20 2.16
C ARG A 153 17.57 2.96 1.30
N VAL A 154 16.81 2.28 0.45
CA VAL A 154 15.80 2.91 -0.41
C VAL A 154 14.68 3.55 0.42
N LEU A 155 14.31 2.92 1.52
CA LEU A 155 13.25 3.37 2.42
C LEU A 155 13.75 4.32 3.52
N ALA A 156 15.04 4.66 3.60
CA ALA A 156 15.61 5.39 4.73
C ALA A 156 14.83 6.65 5.10
N GLY A 157 14.44 7.47 4.12
CA GLY A 157 13.62 8.67 4.35
C GLY A 157 12.23 8.36 4.88
N PHE A 158 11.58 7.34 4.32
CA PHE A 158 10.27 6.89 4.77
C PHE A 158 10.33 6.30 6.20
N LEU A 159 11.33 5.48 6.49
CA LEU A 159 11.50 4.87 7.82
C LEU A 159 11.83 5.90 8.90
N ALA A 160 12.52 6.98 8.54
CA ALA A 160 12.82 8.08 9.45
C ALA A 160 11.58 8.95 9.74
N ASP A 161 10.78 9.24 8.72
CA ASP A 161 9.55 10.02 8.85
C ASP A 161 8.50 9.57 7.82
N PRO A 162 7.66 8.60 8.18
CA PRO A 162 6.58 8.14 7.28
C PRO A 162 5.54 9.22 6.96
N ALA A 163 5.42 10.29 7.76
CA ALA A 163 4.47 11.37 7.53
C ALA A 163 4.98 12.41 6.51
N ALA A 164 6.26 12.36 6.13
CA ALA A 164 6.82 13.31 5.18
C ALA A 164 6.24 13.15 3.78
N ALA A 165 5.60 14.20 3.25
CA ALA A 165 5.07 14.22 1.87
C ALA A 165 6.17 14.01 0.79
N ALA A 166 7.44 14.22 1.15
CA ALA A 166 8.59 13.94 0.29
C ALA A 166 8.72 12.47 -0.10
N ASN A 167 8.07 11.54 0.61
CA ASN A 167 8.03 10.12 0.30
C ASN A 167 7.02 9.77 -0.82
N LEU A 168 6.09 10.67 -1.14
CA LEU A 168 5.08 10.44 -2.18
C LEU A 168 5.71 10.39 -3.58
N PRO A 169 5.08 9.69 -4.55
CA PRO A 169 5.60 9.56 -5.90
C PRO A 169 5.86 10.91 -6.57
N ARG A 170 7.07 11.17 -7.06
CA ARG A 170 7.47 12.42 -7.73
C ARG A 170 6.87 12.65 -9.12
N GLY A 171 6.23 11.65 -9.73
CA GLY A 171 5.83 11.65 -11.14
C GLY A 171 4.76 12.66 -11.57
N LEU A 172 4.20 13.46 -10.64
CA LEU A 172 3.26 14.56 -10.95
C LEU A 172 3.93 15.92 -11.01
N ALA A 173 4.94 16.17 -10.18
CA ALA A 173 5.56 17.48 -10.06
C ALA A 173 6.41 17.87 -11.29
N ARG A 174 7.00 16.89 -12.00
CA ARG A 174 7.86 17.16 -13.16
C ARG A 174 7.11 17.51 -14.46
N ARG A 175 5.81 17.24 -14.57
CA ARG A 175 5.02 17.59 -15.77
C ARG A 175 4.36 18.96 -15.70
N LEU A 176 4.16 19.50 -14.49
CA LEU A 176 3.54 20.84 -14.31
C LEU A 176 4.55 22.00 -14.36
N VAL A 177 5.87 21.71 -14.31
CA VAL A 177 6.93 22.73 -14.39
C VAL A 177 7.52 22.86 -15.81
N ARG A 178 7.02 22.06 -16.77
CA ARG A 178 7.46 22.10 -18.19
C ARG A 178 6.33 22.46 -19.17
N ALA A 179 5.29 23.14 -18.70
CA ALA A 179 4.26 23.73 -19.57
C ALA A 179 4.22 25.24 -19.37
#